data_015bcda15b13128c715e8a3c3a34cec3
#
_entry.id   015bcda15b13128c715e8a3c3a34cec3
#
_cell.length_a   1.000
_cell.length_b   1.000
_cell.length_c   1.000
_cell.angle_alpha   90.00
_cell.angle_beta   90.00
_cell.angle_gamma   90.00
#
_symmetry.space_group_name_H-M   'P 1'
#
loop_
_entity.id
_entity.type
_entity.pdbx_description
1 polymer ?
#
loop_
_entity_poly.entity_id
_entity_poly.type
_entity_poly.pdbx_seq_one_letter_code
_entity_poly.pdbx_strand_id
1 'polypeptide(L)'
;MIDIIKDYDSQPAFADFLPGIAGENGIPAWCFFVNRGQGVASFGTQDKDHPIMEFRPAHTAWQDVQTKGFRTFLKYHGHVSELFVNARDKQMLLGANSLTLQCRETDAPVRAQVQYFILPNACVGALARTLTIENTGNGVLDLEVLDGLPAIVPHGIGDWHLKCMTQTARAWMETVGGETGVPRYRVRASLEDSARVEPITGFAFGFSCVEEGKRLPVLWDPEAVFGQDTSFAHPHGFARMDLPELISAHP
;
A
#
# COMPACT_ATOMS: atom_id res chain seq x y z
N MET A 1 -5.21 -14.95 21.18
CA MET A 1 -3.77 -15.33 21.20
C MET A 1 -3.09 -14.48 20.13
N ILE A 2 -1.95 -13.92 20.42
CA ILE A 2 -1.15 -13.12 19.46
C ILE A 2 0.22 -13.80 19.41
N ASP A 3 0.64 -14.20 18.23
CA ASP A 3 1.97 -14.76 18.03
C ASP A 3 2.93 -13.62 17.67
N ILE A 4 4.11 -13.60 18.31
CA ILE A 4 5.11 -12.54 18.14
C ILE A 4 6.35 -13.14 17.52
N ILE A 5 6.72 -12.63 16.35
CA ILE A 5 7.92 -13.02 15.60
C ILE A 5 8.89 -11.85 15.67
N LYS A 6 10.00 -12.04 16.37
CA LYS A 6 11.08 -11.06 16.46
C LYS A 6 11.98 -11.17 15.23
N ASP A 7 12.49 -10.01 14.78
CA ASP A 7 13.37 -9.91 13.61
C ASP A 7 12.84 -10.72 12.43
N TYR A 8 11.54 -10.49 12.14
CA TYR A 8 10.72 -11.31 11.24
C TYR A 8 11.32 -11.47 9.84
N ASP A 9 12.03 -10.48 9.35
CA ASP A 9 12.70 -10.50 8.04
C ASP A 9 14.02 -11.30 8.02
N SER A 10 14.55 -11.65 9.19
CA SER A 10 15.69 -12.54 9.36
C SER A 10 15.28 -14.01 9.56
N GLN A 11 13.98 -14.27 9.71
CA GLN A 11 13.44 -15.62 9.82
C GLN A 11 13.34 -16.28 8.44
N PRO A 12 13.26 -17.62 8.39
CA PRO A 12 12.95 -18.33 7.15
C PRO A 12 11.71 -17.72 6.46
N ALA A 13 11.75 -17.60 5.14
CA ALA A 13 10.66 -17.02 4.37
C ALA A 13 9.36 -17.78 4.60
N PHE A 14 8.30 -17.08 4.99
CA PHE A 14 6.95 -17.61 5.07
C PHE A 14 5.94 -16.62 4.51
N ALA A 15 4.77 -17.13 4.21
CA ALA A 15 3.65 -16.37 3.70
C ALA A 15 2.35 -16.96 4.24
N ASP A 16 1.35 -16.09 4.46
CA ASP A 16 0.04 -16.49 4.92
C ASP A 16 -1.03 -15.48 4.51
N PHE A 17 -2.29 -15.78 4.78
CA PHE A 17 -3.42 -14.92 4.52
C PHE A 17 -3.95 -14.30 5.82
N LEU A 18 -4.20 -13.00 5.78
CA LEU A 18 -4.98 -12.32 6.80
C LEU A 18 -6.47 -12.58 6.52
N PRO A 19 -7.19 -13.28 7.42
CA PRO A 19 -8.59 -13.58 7.21
C PRO A 19 -9.44 -12.30 7.23
N GLY A 20 -10.48 -12.27 6.42
CA GLY A 20 -11.43 -11.16 6.47
C GLY A 20 -12.64 -11.33 5.55
N ILE A 21 -13.76 -10.83 6.06
CA ILE A 21 -15.00 -10.64 5.31
C ILE A 21 -15.49 -9.23 5.61
N ALA A 22 -15.70 -8.44 4.57
CA ALA A 22 -16.15 -7.06 4.66
C ALA A 22 -17.65 -6.94 4.35
N GLY A 23 -18.29 -5.90 4.90
CA GLY A 23 -19.67 -5.53 4.62
C GLY A 23 -20.75 -6.38 5.27
N GLU A 24 -21.97 -5.87 5.27
CA GLU A 24 -23.14 -6.54 5.83
C GLU A 24 -23.46 -7.87 5.12
N ASN A 25 -23.20 -7.94 3.82
CA ASN A 25 -23.43 -9.12 2.99
C ASN A 25 -22.21 -10.03 2.86
N GLY A 26 -21.15 -9.78 3.63
CA GLY A 26 -19.97 -10.62 3.65
C GLY A 26 -19.20 -10.63 2.33
N ILE A 27 -18.71 -9.46 1.88
CA ILE A 27 -17.85 -9.40 0.69
C ILE A 27 -16.54 -10.14 1.02
N PRO A 28 -16.21 -11.25 0.35
CA PRO A 28 -14.95 -11.93 0.57
C PRO A 28 -13.79 -10.99 0.26
N ALA A 29 -12.82 -10.93 1.16
CA ALA A 29 -11.60 -10.19 0.96
C ALA A 29 -10.41 -11.09 1.29
N TRP A 30 -9.39 -11.04 0.48
CA TRP A 30 -8.15 -11.78 0.70
C TRP A 30 -6.99 -10.79 0.80
N CYS A 31 -6.18 -10.98 1.82
CA CYS A 31 -4.97 -10.19 2.05
C CYS A 31 -3.82 -11.17 2.30
N PHE A 32 -2.87 -11.19 1.39
CA PHE A 32 -1.71 -12.06 1.43
C PHE A 32 -0.50 -11.29 1.95
N PHE A 33 0.17 -11.84 2.96
CA PHE A 33 1.33 -11.21 3.55
C PHE A 33 2.53 -12.16 3.63
N VAL A 34 3.71 -11.56 3.74
CA VAL A 34 4.99 -12.25 3.88
C VAL A 34 5.80 -11.62 5.01
N ASN A 35 6.81 -12.32 5.51
CA ASN A 35 7.66 -11.83 6.58
C ASN A 35 8.80 -10.91 6.09
N ARG A 36 8.48 -9.93 5.25
CA ARG A 36 9.46 -8.96 4.73
C ARG A 36 8.80 -7.60 4.49
N GLY A 37 9.60 -6.53 4.52
CA GLY A 37 9.12 -5.16 4.33
C GLY A 37 8.00 -4.83 5.30
N GLN A 38 6.90 -4.27 4.79
CA GLN A 38 5.71 -3.99 5.59
C GLN A 38 4.63 -5.10 5.50
N GLY A 39 5.02 -6.31 5.16
CA GLY A 39 4.23 -7.53 5.26
C GLY A 39 3.27 -7.74 4.09
N VAL A 40 2.28 -6.88 3.92
CA VAL A 40 1.22 -7.05 2.91
C VAL A 40 1.76 -6.96 1.50
N ALA A 41 1.62 -8.03 0.74
CA ALA A 41 2.15 -8.20 -0.60
C ALA A 41 1.07 -8.23 -1.69
N SER A 42 -0.17 -8.62 -1.33
CA SER A 42 -1.30 -8.68 -2.26
C SER A 42 -2.60 -8.49 -1.51
N PHE A 43 -3.58 -7.88 -2.16
CA PHE A 43 -4.91 -7.67 -1.60
C PHE A 43 -5.95 -7.59 -2.72
N GLY A 44 -7.11 -8.12 -2.49
CA GLY A 44 -8.26 -8.02 -3.38
C GLY A 44 -9.54 -8.50 -2.74
N THR A 45 -10.60 -8.48 -3.53
CA THR A 45 -11.94 -8.90 -3.12
C THR A 45 -12.42 -10.05 -3.99
N GLN A 46 -13.34 -10.87 -3.47
CA GLN A 46 -13.96 -12.01 -4.15
C GLN A 46 -12.93 -13.08 -4.53
N ASP A 47 -12.21 -12.92 -5.62
CA ASP A 47 -11.25 -13.86 -6.17
C ASP A 47 -10.00 -13.13 -6.72
N LYS A 48 -9.10 -13.87 -7.39
CA LYS A 48 -7.86 -13.35 -7.95
C LYS A 48 -8.06 -12.38 -9.14
N ASP A 49 -9.25 -12.37 -9.73
CA ASP A 49 -9.59 -11.49 -10.86
C ASP A 49 -10.15 -10.13 -10.40
N HIS A 50 -10.24 -9.91 -9.08
CA HIS A 50 -10.59 -8.64 -8.46
C HIS A 50 -9.46 -8.10 -7.55
N PRO A 51 -8.21 -8.01 -8.05
CA PRO A 51 -7.10 -7.53 -7.25
C PRO A 51 -7.16 -6.01 -7.09
N ILE A 52 -6.72 -5.53 -5.93
CA ILE A 52 -6.38 -4.12 -5.66
C ILE A 52 -4.86 -3.97 -5.59
N MET A 53 -4.19 -4.95 -5.01
CA MET A 53 -2.76 -5.22 -5.16
C MET A 53 -2.62 -6.55 -5.89
N GLU A 54 -1.80 -6.57 -6.96
CA GLU A 54 -1.61 -7.75 -7.80
C GLU A 54 -1.31 -9.02 -6.99
N PHE A 55 -2.05 -10.10 -7.28
CA PHE A 55 -1.78 -11.40 -6.66
C PHE A 55 -0.49 -12.01 -7.22
N ARG A 56 0.45 -12.31 -6.34
CA ARG A 56 1.76 -12.86 -6.66
C ARG A 56 2.01 -14.15 -5.93
N PRO A 57 2.69 -15.13 -6.58
CA PRO A 57 3.19 -16.31 -5.88
C PRO A 57 4.09 -15.94 -4.70
N ALA A 58 4.09 -16.77 -3.66
CA ALA A 58 4.77 -16.46 -2.40
C ALA A 58 6.24 -16.04 -2.55
N HIS A 59 7.00 -16.73 -3.41
CA HIS A 59 8.41 -16.40 -3.65
C HIS A 59 8.60 -15.03 -4.30
N THR A 60 7.76 -14.67 -5.29
CA THR A 60 7.79 -13.35 -5.93
C THR A 60 7.29 -12.26 -4.98
N ALA A 61 6.22 -12.53 -4.24
CA ALA A 61 5.69 -11.64 -3.21
C ALA A 61 6.75 -11.31 -2.17
N TRP A 62 7.48 -12.30 -1.70
CA TRP A 62 8.56 -12.13 -0.71
C TRP A 62 9.72 -11.28 -1.26
N GLN A 63 10.06 -11.41 -2.56
CA GLN A 63 11.10 -10.61 -3.21
C GLN A 63 10.67 -9.16 -3.44
N ASP A 64 9.42 -8.96 -3.88
CA ASP A 64 8.94 -7.68 -4.40
C ASP A 64 8.27 -6.79 -3.35
N VAL A 65 7.85 -7.33 -2.19
CA VAL A 65 7.07 -6.59 -1.19
C VAL A 65 7.73 -5.30 -0.73
N GLN A 66 9.05 -5.23 -0.70
CA GLN A 66 9.78 -4.03 -0.30
C GLN A 66 9.66 -2.87 -1.28
N THR A 67 9.41 -3.14 -2.56
CA THR A 67 9.28 -2.10 -3.60
C THR A 67 7.86 -1.92 -4.09
N LYS A 68 7.03 -2.96 -3.99
CA LYS A 68 5.67 -2.99 -4.54
C LYS A 68 4.57 -3.13 -3.49
N GLY A 69 4.92 -3.40 -2.23
CA GLY A 69 4.02 -3.35 -1.08
C GLY A 69 3.86 -1.96 -0.50
N PHE A 70 3.25 -1.88 0.67
CA PHE A 70 3.17 -0.62 1.41
C PHE A 70 4.55 -0.14 1.83
N ARG A 71 4.75 1.19 1.77
CA ARG A 71 6.01 1.83 2.10
C ARG A 71 5.78 3.09 2.92
N THR A 72 6.72 3.39 3.78
CA THR A 72 6.72 4.62 4.59
C THR A 72 8.09 5.24 4.56
N PHE A 73 8.20 6.41 4.00
CA PHE A 73 9.43 7.20 3.98
C PHE A 73 9.34 8.31 5.01
N LEU A 74 10.42 8.51 5.73
CA LEU A 74 10.62 9.64 6.65
C LEU A 74 11.69 10.55 6.08
N LYS A 75 11.47 11.87 6.14
CA LYS A 75 12.52 12.86 5.95
C LYS A 75 12.76 13.59 7.26
N TYR A 76 13.97 13.49 7.77
CA TYR A 76 14.43 14.09 9.00
C TYR A 76 15.80 14.75 8.79
N HIS A 77 15.91 16.06 9.07
CA HIS A 77 17.10 16.85 8.80
C HIS A 77 17.63 16.73 7.36
N GLY A 78 16.71 16.62 6.37
CA GLY A 78 17.08 16.47 4.97
C GLY A 78 17.53 15.06 4.54
N HIS A 79 17.60 14.12 5.48
CA HIS A 79 17.90 12.72 5.19
C HIS A 79 16.59 11.93 5.04
N VAL A 80 16.49 11.12 3.98
CA VAL A 80 15.34 10.25 3.73
C VAL A 80 15.70 8.82 4.13
N SER A 81 14.91 8.24 5.03
CA SER A 81 14.95 6.83 5.40
C SER A 81 13.63 6.13 5.09
N GLU A 82 13.66 4.82 4.96
CA GLU A 82 12.47 3.99 4.78
C GLU A 82 12.26 3.13 6.03
N LEU A 83 11.10 3.30 6.68
CA LEU A 83 10.72 2.52 7.85
C LEU A 83 10.64 1.03 7.54
N PHE A 84 10.93 0.20 8.52
CA PHE A 84 10.91 -1.28 8.46
C PHE A 84 12.00 -1.90 7.57
N VAL A 85 12.79 -1.14 6.81
CA VAL A 85 13.87 -1.69 5.98
C VAL A 85 15.15 -1.83 6.81
N ASN A 86 15.76 -0.72 7.23
CA ASN A 86 17.01 -0.72 8.02
C ASN A 86 16.76 -0.50 9.51
N ALA A 87 15.54 -0.71 9.98
CA ALA A 87 15.13 -0.47 11.34
C ALA A 87 15.62 -1.56 12.31
N ARG A 88 15.61 -1.23 13.61
CA ARG A 88 15.94 -2.16 14.72
C ARG A 88 14.66 -2.64 15.40
N ASP A 89 14.80 -3.65 16.25
CA ASP A 89 13.74 -4.18 17.10
C ASP A 89 12.47 -4.54 16.29
N LYS A 90 12.66 -5.08 15.07
CA LYS A 90 11.56 -5.44 14.19
C LYS A 90 10.76 -6.60 14.77
N GLN A 91 9.44 -6.41 14.85
CA GLN A 91 8.51 -7.43 15.33
C GLN A 91 7.31 -7.52 14.39
N MET A 92 6.84 -8.75 14.18
CA MET A 92 5.59 -9.05 13.50
C MET A 92 4.67 -9.76 14.50
N LEU A 93 3.49 -9.20 14.70
CA LEU A 93 2.48 -9.71 15.60
C LEU A 93 1.30 -10.21 14.76
N LEU A 94 1.02 -11.49 14.88
CA LEU A 94 -0.07 -12.16 14.18
C LEU A 94 -1.25 -12.33 15.13
N GLY A 95 -2.29 -11.54 14.91
CA GLY A 95 -3.58 -11.67 15.60
C GLY A 95 -4.53 -12.56 14.80
N ALA A 96 -5.71 -12.86 15.37
CA ALA A 96 -6.72 -13.67 14.70
C ALA A 96 -7.25 -13.04 13.39
N ASN A 97 -7.29 -11.69 13.32
CA ASN A 97 -7.81 -10.93 12.19
C ASN A 97 -6.99 -9.65 11.92
N SER A 98 -5.77 -9.58 12.44
CA SER A 98 -4.90 -8.42 12.27
C SER A 98 -3.44 -8.83 12.16
N LEU A 99 -2.71 -8.09 11.34
CA LEU A 99 -1.26 -8.15 11.22
C LEU A 99 -0.72 -6.82 11.74
N THR A 100 0.21 -6.87 12.69
CA THR A 100 0.87 -5.66 13.20
C THR A 100 2.38 -5.79 13.05
N LEU A 101 3.02 -4.77 12.52
CA LEU A 101 4.48 -4.67 12.46
C LEU A 101 4.94 -3.49 13.30
N GLN A 102 6.05 -3.68 14.01
CA GLN A 102 6.68 -2.65 14.82
C GLN A 102 8.16 -2.59 14.52
N CYS A 103 8.72 -1.39 14.57
CA CYS A 103 10.16 -1.19 14.48
C CYS A 103 10.60 0.08 15.22
N ARG A 104 11.91 0.20 15.44
CA ARG A 104 12.57 1.42 15.89
C ARG A 104 13.48 1.90 14.76
N GLU A 105 13.30 3.15 14.34
CA GLU A 105 14.14 3.76 13.32
C GLU A 105 15.57 3.96 13.84
N THR A 106 16.56 3.90 12.95
CA THR A 106 17.97 4.09 13.30
C THR A 106 18.43 5.54 13.16
N ASP A 107 17.89 6.25 12.18
CA ASP A 107 18.34 7.57 11.78
C ASP A 107 17.52 8.71 12.44
N ALA A 108 16.43 8.38 13.07
CA ALA A 108 15.59 9.31 13.82
C ALA A 108 15.11 8.65 15.13
N PRO A 109 14.90 9.43 16.21
CA PRO A 109 14.38 8.89 17.48
C PRO A 109 12.88 8.58 17.38
N VAL A 110 12.53 7.63 16.53
CA VAL A 110 11.15 7.26 16.18
C VAL A 110 10.94 5.77 16.40
N ARG A 111 9.80 5.43 17.00
CA ARG A 111 9.20 4.10 16.93
C ARG A 111 8.02 4.16 15.96
N ALA A 112 7.90 3.17 15.10
CA ALA A 112 6.80 3.06 14.16
C ALA A 112 6.05 1.74 14.34
N GLN A 113 4.73 1.80 14.15
CA GLN A 113 3.85 0.65 14.10
C GLN A 113 2.92 0.78 12.91
N VAL A 114 2.76 -0.29 12.15
CA VAL A 114 1.66 -0.43 11.17
C VAL A 114 0.78 -1.60 11.58
N GLN A 115 -0.54 -1.41 11.47
CA GLN A 115 -1.52 -2.46 11.70
C GLN A 115 -2.43 -2.58 10.49
N TYR A 116 -2.68 -3.80 10.06
CA TYR A 116 -3.58 -4.15 8.97
C TYR A 116 -4.74 -5.00 9.45
N PHE A 117 -5.92 -4.72 8.93
CA PHE A 117 -7.12 -5.55 9.12
C PHE A 117 -8.09 -5.31 7.97
N ILE A 118 -8.93 -6.30 7.69
CA ILE A 118 -10.05 -6.13 6.75
C ILE A 118 -11.12 -5.30 7.44
N LEU A 119 -11.57 -4.23 6.80
CA LEU A 119 -12.55 -3.31 7.37
C LEU A 119 -13.90 -4.01 7.53
N PRO A 120 -14.37 -4.24 8.77
CA PRO A 120 -15.64 -4.91 9.00
C PRO A 120 -16.83 -3.98 8.77
N ASN A 121 -18.00 -4.56 8.46
CA ASN A 121 -19.29 -3.85 8.36
C ASN A 121 -19.30 -2.65 7.40
N ALA A 122 -18.41 -2.61 6.43
CA ALA A 122 -18.39 -1.59 5.39
C ALA A 122 -19.20 -2.06 4.17
N CYS A 123 -19.74 -1.12 3.41
CA CYS A 123 -20.45 -1.42 2.15
C CYS A 123 -19.49 -1.79 0.99
N VAL A 124 -18.19 -1.79 1.24
CA VAL A 124 -17.13 -2.13 0.28
C VAL A 124 -16.11 -3.06 0.92
N GLY A 125 -15.47 -3.91 0.14
CA GLY A 125 -14.30 -4.66 0.59
C GLY A 125 -13.08 -3.74 0.65
N ALA A 126 -12.51 -3.56 1.84
CA ALA A 126 -11.38 -2.67 2.04
C ALA A 126 -10.36 -3.24 3.04
N LEU A 127 -9.09 -3.01 2.77
CA LEU A 127 -8.01 -3.19 3.72
C LEU A 127 -7.78 -1.86 4.44
N ALA A 128 -7.94 -1.89 5.75
CA ALA A 128 -7.57 -0.78 6.62
C ALA A 128 -6.11 -0.93 7.06
N ARG A 129 -5.38 0.17 7.05
CA ARG A 129 -4.01 0.25 7.53
C ARG A 129 -3.86 1.48 8.43
N THR A 130 -3.38 1.28 9.64
CA THR A 130 -3.07 2.35 10.58
C THR A 130 -1.56 2.45 10.74
N LEU A 131 -1.00 3.63 10.51
CA LEU A 131 0.40 3.95 10.81
C LEU A 131 0.43 4.82 12.07
N THR A 132 1.20 4.39 13.08
CA THR A 132 1.49 5.16 14.30
C THR A 132 2.98 5.45 14.33
N ILE A 133 3.33 6.73 14.52
CA ILE A 133 4.71 7.18 14.67
C ILE A 133 4.83 7.84 16.05
N GLU A 134 5.72 7.31 16.87
CA GLU A 134 5.99 7.78 18.23
C GLU A 134 7.37 8.43 18.27
N ASN A 135 7.43 9.67 18.78
CA ASN A 135 8.69 10.32 19.11
C ASN A 135 9.26 9.71 20.41
N THR A 136 10.38 9.04 20.32
CA THR A 136 11.08 8.42 21.46
C THR A 136 12.19 9.31 22.04
N GLY A 137 12.38 10.51 21.47
CA GLY A 137 13.33 11.52 21.95
C GLY A 137 12.71 12.46 22.98
N ASN A 138 13.54 13.36 23.52
CA ASN A 138 13.14 14.33 24.54
C ASN A 138 12.75 15.70 23.96
N GLY A 139 12.91 15.90 22.65
CA GLY A 139 12.63 17.16 21.97
C GLY A 139 11.53 17.04 20.93
N VAL A 140 11.14 18.18 20.38
CA VAL A 140 10.23 18.22 19.23
C VAL A 140 10.95 17.64 18.01
N LEU A 141 10.27 16.78 17.25
CA LEU A 141 10.71 16.29 15.96
C LEU A 141 9.91 16.96 14.85
N ASP A 142 10.62 17.51 13.89
CA ASP A 142 10.06 17.96 12.63
C ASP A 142 10.32 16.88 11.57
N LEU A 143 9.23 16.26 11.11
CA LEU A 143 9.29 15.12 10.19
C LEU A 143 8.36 15.36 9.00
N GLU A 144 8.84 15.06 7.80
CA GLU A 144 7.96 14.79 6.68
C GLU A 144 7.75 13.29 6.54
N VAL A 145 6.50 12.87 6.37
CA VAL A 145 6.11 11.46 6.23
C VAL A 145 5.39 11.26 4.92
N LEU A 146 5.94 10.41 4.07
CA LEU A 146 5.29 9.92 2.85
C LEU A 146 4.96 8.45 3.04
N ASP A 147 3.66 8.13 3.06
CA ASP A 147 3.18 6.79 3.38
C ASP A 147 2.14 6.32 2.37
N GLY A 148 2.22 5.05 1.96
CA GLY A 148 1.21 4.48 1.09
C GLY A 148 1.67 3.30 0.26
N LEU A 149 0.93 3.10 -0.82
CA LEU A 149 1.12 2.02 -1.78
C LEU A 149 1.55 2.61 -3.13
N PRO A 150 2.69 2.17 -3.70
CA PRO A 150 3.22 2.77 -4.94
C PRO A 150 2.35 2.48 -6.18
N ALA A 151 1.54 1.42 -6.16
CA ALA A 151 0.67 1.08 -7.27
C ALA A 151 -0.60 0.38 -6.81
N ILE A 152 -1.73 0.74 -7.41
CA ILE A 152 -3.04 0.09 -7.24
C ILE A 152 -3.44 -0.48 -8.59
N VAL A 153 -3.95 -1.71 -8.59
CA VAL A 153 -4.53 -2.32 -9.78
C VAL A 153 -5.87 -1.63 -10.07
N PRO A 154 -6.06 -1.05 -11.26
CA PRO A 154 -7.34 -0.45 -11.64
C PRO A 154 -8.46 -1.49 -11.67
N HIS A 155 -9.64 -1.11 -11.19
CA HIS A 155 -10.82 -1.97 -11.26
C HIS A 155 -11.15 -2.34 -12.72
N GLY A 156 -11.52 -3.59 -12.95
CA GLY A 156 -11.80 -4.15 -14.27
C GLY A 156 -10.61 -4.84 -14.94
N ILE A 157 -9.47 -4.97 -14.24
CA ILE A 157 -8.33 -5.77 -14.71
C ILE A 157 -8.22 -7.03 -13.86
N GLY A 158 -8.42 -8.19 -14.47
CA GLY A 158 -8.20 -9.49 -13.85
C GLY A 158 -6.74 -9.97 -13.94
N ASP A 159 -6.44 -11.05 -13.23
CA ASP A 159 -5.11 -11.66 -13.14
C ASP A 159 -4.51 -12.02 -14.51
N TRP A 160 -5.34 -12.55 -15.41
CA TRP A 160 -4.89 -12.88 -16.77
C TRP A 160 -4.46 -11.65 -17.56
N HIS A 161 -5.23 -10.56 -17.49
CA HIS A 161 -4.90 -9.32 -18.19
C HIS A 161 -3.59 -8.70 -17.68
N LEU A 162 -3.37 -8.76 -16.36
CA LEU A 162 -2.11 -8.29 -15.76
C LEU A 162 -0.89 -9.07 -16.29
N LYS A 163 -1.04 -10.37 -16.50
CA LYS A 163 0.05 -11.25 -16.98
C LYS A 163 0.28 -11.20 -18.49
N CYS A 164 -0.79 -11.07 -19.27
CA CYS A 164 -0.74 -11.28 -20.71
C CYS A 164 -0.94 -10.00 -21.52
N MET A 165 -1.59 -8.97 -20.96
CA MET A 165 -2.00 -7.79 -21.71
C MET A 165 -1.60 -6.46 -21.05
N THR A 166 -0.61 -6.45 -20.20
CA THR A 166 -0.24 -5.29 -19.35
C THR A 166 -0.04 -3.99 -20.13
N GLN A 167 0.62 -4.06 -21.29
CA GLN A 167 0.88 -2.86 -22.08
C GLN A 167 -0.37 -2.31 -22.77
N THR A 168 -1.23 -3.19 -23.27
CA THR A 168 -2.51 -2.80 -23.87
C THR A 168 -3.44 -2.25 -22.80
N ALA A 169 -3.49 -2.88 -21.62
CA ALA A 169 -4.31 -2.44 -20.49
C ALA A 169 -3.96 -1.00 -20.05
N ARG A 170 -2.69 -0.60 -20.08
CA ARG A 170 -2.26 0.76 -19.73
C ARG A 170 -2.96 1.86 -20.51
N ALA A 171 -3.23 1.66 -21.80
CA ALA A 171 -3.91 2.63 -22.64
C ALA A 171 -5.38 2.87 -22.21
N TRP A 172 -5.96 1.95 -21.46
CA TRP A 172 -7.36 1.98 -21.02
C TRP A 172 -7.52 2.39 -19.56
N MET A 173 -6.43 2.48 -18.81
CA MET A 173 -6.43 2.90 -17.40
C MET A 173 -6.79 4.37 -17.30
N GLU A 174 -7.57 4.71 -16.28
CA GLU A 174 -7.83 6.08 -15.89
C GLU A 174 -7.85 6.24 -14.38
N THR A 175 -7.41 7.38 -13.92
CA THR A 175 -7.55 7.83 -12.53
C THR A 175 -8.43 9.07 -12.52
N VAL A 176 -9.42 9.09 -11.64
CA VAL A 176 -10.34 10.22 -11.49
C VAL A 176 -10.50 10.59 -10.01
N GLY A 177 -10.77 11.85 -9.72
CA GLY A 177 -11.07 12.32 -8.37
C GLY A 177 -9.85 12.49 -7.47
N GLY A 178 -8.64 12.61 -8.01
CA GLY A 178 -7.44 12.91 -7.25
C GLY A 178 -7.56 14.23 -6.47
N GLU A 179 -8.19 15.23 -7.08
CA GLU A 179 -8.47 16.53 -6.49
C GLU A 179 -9.38 16.49 -5.25
N THR A 180 -10.12 15.40 -5.06
CA THR A 180 -10.98 15.19 -3.86
C THR A 180 -10.22 14.53 -2.69
N GLY A 181 -8.95 14.16 -2.89
CA GLY A 181 -8.17 13.36 -1.94
C GLY A 181 -8.60 11.89 -1.86
N VAL A 182 -9.42 11.42 -2.83
CA VAL A 182 -9.82 10.02 -2.97
C VAL A 182 -9.68 9.62 -4.44
N PRO A 183 -8.47 9.37 -4.92
CA PRO A 183 -8.27 8.89 -6.28
C PRO A 183 -8.96 7.53 -6.48
N ARG A 184 -9.57 7.38 -7.64
CA ARG A 184 -10.33 6.21 -8.07
C ARG A 184 -9.74 5.69 -9.37
N TYR A 185 -9.47 4.41 -9.42
CA TYR A 185 -8.73 3.74 -10.49
C TYR A 185 -9.61 2.71 -11.17
N ARG A 186 -9.69 2.75 -12.49
CA ARG A 186 -10.38 1.74 -13.31
C ARG A 186 -9.80 1.65 -14.71
N VAL A 187 -10.19 0.63 -15.47
CA VAL A 187 -10.15 0.67 -16.92
C VAL A 187 -11.46 1.22 -17.46
N ARG A 188 -11.42 1.92 -18.60
CA ARG A 188 -12.62 2.58 -19.18
C ARG A 188 -13.63 1.57 -19.71
N ALA A 189 -13.14 0.47 -20.25
CA ALA A 189 -13.97 -0.59 -20.83
C ALA A 189 -13.36 -1.96 -20.57
N SER A 190 -14.18 -3.00 -20.69
CA SER A 190 -13.74 -4.39 -20.61
C SER A 190 -12.62 -4.66 -21.62
N LEU A 191 -11.61 -5.40 -21.15
CA LEU A 191 -10.47 -5.87 -21.96
C LEU A 191 -10.74 -7.25 -22.58
N GLU A 192 -11.94 -7.79 -22.39
CA GLU A 192 -12.35 -9.05 -22.99
C GLU A 192 -12.44 -8.93 -24.51
N ASP A 193 -12.11 -10.02 -25.22
CA ASP A 193 -12.27 -10.11 -26.67
C ASP A 193 -13.76 -10.22 -27.03
N SER A 194 -14.41 -9.07 -27.13
CA SER A 194 -15.84 -8.92 -27.44
C SER A 194 -16.04 -7.94 -28.58
N ALA A 195 -17.02 -8.22 -29.42
CA ALA A 195 -17.46 -7.28 -30.46
C ALA A 195 -18.17 -6.02 -29.91
N ARG A 196 -18.47 -6.00 -28.61
CA ARG A 196 -19.12 -4.87 -27.93
C ARG A 196 -18.15 -4.21 -26.97
N VAL A 197 -18.16 -2.89 -26.95
CA VAL A 197 -17.47 -2.12 -25.93
C VAL A 197 -18.36 -2.09 -24.69
N GLU A 198 -17.94 -2.76 -23.62
CA GLU A 198 -18.66 -2.79 -22.34
C GLU A 198 -17.95 -1.85 -21.36
N PRO A 199 -18.57 -0.71 -20.98
CA PRO A 199 -17.99 0.20 -20.00
C PRO A 199 -17.84 -0.49 -18.63
N ILE A 200 -16.68 -0.32 -18.00
CA ILE A 200 -16.46 -0.78 -16.63
C ILE A 200 -17.10 0.22 -15.67
N THR A 201 -17.94 -0.29 -14.76
CA THR A 201 -18.53 0.46 -13.64
C THR A 201 -17.85 0.07 -12.34
N GLY A 202 -17.67 1.03 -11.44
CA GLY A 202 -16.94 0.79 -10.19
C GLY A 202 -15.48 1.27 -10.26
N PHE A 203 -14.80 1.17 -9.12
CA PHE A 203 -13.43 1.68 -8.95
C PHE A 203 -12.70 0.92 -7.85
N ALA A 204 -11.40 0.71 -8.01
CA ALA A 204 -10.49 0.60 -6.88
C ALA A 204 -10.19 2.02 -6.38
N PHE A 205 -10.02 2.21 -5.07
CA PHE A 205 -9.75 3.52 -4.49
C PHE A 205 -8.78 3.41 -3.30
N GLY A 206 -8.17 4.52 -2.93
CA GLY A 206 -7.37 4.65 -1.74
C GLY A 206 -7.41 6.07 -1.20
N PHE A 207 -7.32 6.22 0.11
CA PHE A 207 -7.15 7.52 0.78
C PHE A 207 -6.52 7.32 2.15
N SER A 208 -5.98 8.40 2.70
CA SER A 208 -5.46 8.45 4.05
C SER A 208 -6.12 9.60 4.84
N CYS A 209 -6.28 9.42 6.14
CA CYS A 209 -6.76 10.44 7.04
C CYS A 209 -5.99 10.38 8.36
N VAL A 210 -5.95 11.49 9.08
CA VAL A 210 -5.52 11.52 10.47
C VAL A 210 -6.64 11.02 11.38
N GLU A 211 -6.33 10.78 12.66
CA GLU A 211 -7.26 10.20 13.64
C GLU A 211 -8.58 11.00 13.73
N GLU A 212 -8.53 12.31 13.60
CA GLU A 212 -9.70 13.18 13.61
C GLU A 212 -10.55 13.11 12.32
N GLY A 213 -10.19 12.24 11.39
CA GLY A 213 -10.91 12.02 10.15
C GLY A 213 -10.63 13.02 9.04
N LYS A 214 -9.73 13.99 9.25
CA LYS A 214 -9.28 14.91 8.21
C LYS A 214 -8.45 14.15 7.16
N ARG A 215 -8.86 14.22 5.89
CA ARG A 215 -8.14 13.59 4.78
C ARG A 215 -6.78 14.25 4.58
N LEU A 216 -5.81 13.42 4.27
CA LEU A 216 -4.48 13.84 3.85
C LEU A 216 -4.43 14.02 2.33
N PRO A 217 -3.59 14.93 1.83
CA PRO A 217 -3.29 15.02 0.40
C PRO A 217 -2.78 13.69 -0.14
N VAL A 218 -3.05 13.40 -1.40
CA VAL A 218 -2.65 12.16 -2.07
C VAL A 218 -1.81 12.49 -3.29
N LEU A 219 -0.63 11.90 -3.34
CA LEU A 219 0.19 11.82 -4.55
C LEU A 219 -0.22 10.52 -5.27
N TRP A 220 -1.11 10.65 -6.23
CA TRP A 220 -1.69 9.49 -6.94
C TRP A 220 -0.87 9.04 -8.15
N ASP A 221 0.11 9.84 -8.57
CA ASP A 221 1.05 9.50 -9.63
C ASP A 221 2.39 9.05 -9.01
N PRO A 222 2.80 7.78 -9.17
CA PRO A 222 4.07 7.31 -8.65
C PRO A 222 5.28 8.00 -9.28
N GLU A 223 5.16 8.58 -10.48
CA GLU A 223 6.24 9.33 -11.12
C GLU A 223 6.59 10.60 -10.32
N ALA A 224 5.62 11.22 -9.67
CA ALA A 224 5.87 12.34 -8.77
C ALA A 224 6.84 11.97 -7.63
N VAL A 225 6.71 10.77 -7.10
CA VAL A 225 7.52 10.28 -5.98
C VAL A 225 8.85 9.68 -6.45
N PHE A 226 8.80 8.79 -7.45
CA PHE A 226 9.94 7.97 -7.85
C PHE A 226 10.66 8.48 -9.11
N GLY A 227 10.10 9.49 -9.79
CA GLY A 227 10.61 9.97 -11.08
C GLY A 227 10.51 8.88 -12.14
N GLN A 228 11.53 8.75 -12.97
CA GLN A 228 11.64 7.75 -14.03
C GLN A 228 12.04 6.34 -13.51
N ASP A 229 12.20 6.16 -12.20
CA ASP A 229 12.54 4.86 -11.62
C ASP A 229 11.31 3.95 -11.53
N THR A 230 11.10 3.14 -12.56
CA THR A 230 10.00 2.15 -12.61
C THR A 230 10.19 0.97 -11.65
N SER A 231 11.35 0.83 -11.03
CA SER A 231 11.58 -0.16 -9.98
C SER A 231 11.03 0.28 -8.63
N PHE A 232 10.72 1.56 -8.48
CA PHE A 232 10.29 2.20 -7.23
C PHE A 232 11.33 2.07 -6.09
N ALA A 233 12.61 1.91 -6.43
CA ALA A 233 13.65 1.68 -5.42
C ALA A 233 13.89 2.93 -4.56
N HIS A 234 13.93 4.11 -5.19
CA HIS A 234 14.28 5.36 -4.50
C HIS A 234 13.25 6.46 -4.73
N PRO A 235 12.75 7.12 -3.69
CA PRO A 235 11.76 8.18 -3.77
C PRO A 235 12.42 9.52 -4.16
N HIS A 236 12.89 9.64 -5.40
CA HIS A 236 13.69 10.77 -5.88
C HIS A 236 12.96 12.12 -5.76
N GLY A 237 11.65 12.17 -6.04
CA GLY A 237 10.85 13.38 -5.91
C GLY A 237 10.78 13.82 -4.44
N PHE A 238 10.42 12.92 -3.55
CA PHE A 238 10.37 13.17 -2.11
C PHE A 238 11.73 13.55 -1.51
N ALA A 239 12.83 13.01 -2.05
CA ALA A 239 14.16 13.36 -1.57
C ALA A 239 14.60 14.79 -1.97
N ARG A 240 14.10 15.28 -3.10
CA ARG A 240 14.51 16.58 -3.67
C ARG A 240 13.65 17.76 -3.21
N MET A 241 12.36 17.56 -3.03
CA MET A 241 11.35 18.56 -2.67
C MET A 241 10.80 18.29 -1.29
N ASP A 242 10.37 19.32 -0.57
CA ASP A 242 9.53 19.11 0.61
C ASP A 242 8.11 18.70 0.21
N LEU A 243 7.34 18.13 1.12
CA LEU A 243 6.00 17.62 0.82
C LEU A 243 5.04 18.68 0.30
N PRO A 244 4.97 19.90 0.87
CA PRO A 244 4.13 20.98 0.32
C PRO A 244 4.46 21.31 -1.14
N GLU A 245 5.73 21.40 -1.47
CA GLU A 245 6.19 21.66 -2.84
C GLU A 245 5.84 20.49 -3.77
N LEU A 246 6.12 19.28 -3.35
CA LEU A 246 5.82 18.06 -4.10
C LEU A 246 4.32 17.91 -4.40
N ILE A 247 3.47 18.17 -3.41
CA ILE A 247 2.00 18.15 -3.57
C ILE A 247 1.54 19.26 -4.52
N SER A 248 2.12 20.46 -4.42
CA SER A 248 1.75 21.59 -5.30
C SER A 248 2.16 21.40 -6.75
N ALA A 249 3.25 20.68 -6.98
CA ALA A 249 3.74 20.38 -8.32
C ALA A 249 2.92 19.27 -9.03
N HIS A 250 2.19 18.45 -8.24
CA HIS A 250 1.43 17.28 -8.72
C HIS A 250 0.02 17.26 -8.09
N PRO A 251 -0.86 18.23 -8.43
CA PRO A 251 -2.19 18.38 -7.84
C PRO A 251 -3.19 17.28 -8.27
#